data_c0bc6eec056487367494855e21d076ec
#
_entry.id   c0bc6eec056487367494855e21d076ec
#
_cell.length_a   1.000
_cell.length_b   1.000
_cell.length_c   1.000
_cell.angle_alpha   90.00
_cell.angle_beta   90.00
_cell.angle_gamma   90.00
#
_symmetry.space_group_name_H-M   'P 1'
#
loop_
_entity.id
_entity.type
_entity.pdbx_description
1 polymer ?
#
loop_
_entity_poly.entity_id
_entity_poly.type
_entity_poly.pdbx_seq_one_letter_code
_entity_poly.pdbx_strand_id
1 'polypeptide(L)'
;MNIEQLHNHYKTSLKKENRLIRFYQILIFIVFFSSWELLSRTEVIDPLIFSSPTKVWHLFIQKLGDGTLLSHSGVTLFETVLGFIIGTLFGTILASLLWWSPRLSKTLDPYLVILNAMPKVALGPIIIVAFGPGFPSIISMGAIISIIITTIVVYTAFREVDPNYLKVLQTFGATRTQAFREAILPASFPTIISTLKVNVGLSWVGVIVGEFLVSAKGLGYLIIYGFQVFNFTLVMLALMIIAVFATIMYQLVELLERKLIKD
;
A
#
# COMPACT_ATOMS: atom_id res chain seq x y z
N MET A 1 -19.31 -21.89 38.59
CA MET A 1 -19.19 -20.56 38.02
C MET A 1 -20.23 -20.45 36.92
N ASN A 2 -21.12 -19.47 37.00
CA ASN A 2 -22.21 -19.29 36.03
C ASN A 2 -21.64 -18.82 34.69
N ILE A 3 -22.25 -19.20 33.56
CA ILE A 3 -21.78 -18.83 32.18
C ILE A 3 -21.55 -17.35 32.04
N GLU A 4 -22.37 -16.54 32.69
CA GLU A 4 -22.26 -15.08 32.69
C GLU A 4 -21.01 -14.58 33.43
N GLN A 5 -20.61 -15.23 34.50
CA GLN A 5 -19.37 -14.92 35.23
C GLN A 5 -18.13 -15.31 34.42
N LEU A 6 -18.15 -16.44 33.71
CA LEU A 6 -17.10 -16.85 32.78
C LEU A 6 -16.94 -15.86 31.63
N HIS A 7 -18.05 -15.43 31.04
CA HIS A 7 -18.07 -14.46 29.96
C HIS A 7 -17.52 -13.09 30.39
N ASN A 8 -17.92 -12.60 31.58
CA ASN A 8 -17.43 -11.36 32.12
C ASN A 8 -15.94 -11.42 32.49
N HIS A 9 -15.49 -12.55 33.03
CA HIS A 9 -14.07 -12.77 33.31
C HIS A 9 -13.24 -12.78 32.03
N TYR A 10 -13.71 -13.47 30.97
CA TYR A 10 -13.07 -13.50 29.65
C TYR A 10 -12.99 -12.10 29.02
N LYS A 11 -14.11 -11.33 29.02
CA LYS A 11 -14.11 -9.95 28.53
C LYS A 11 -13.14 -9.03 29.30
N THR A 12 -13.02 -9.22 30.60
CA THR A 12 -12.12 -8.43 31.44
C THR A 12 -10.66 -8.76 31.16
N SER A 13 -10.36 -10.06 30.97
CA SER A 13 -9.03 -10.53 30.58
C SER A 13 -8.63 -9.97 29.22
N LEU A 14 -9.49 -10.05 28.20
CA LEU A 14 -9.23 -9.48 26.88
C LEU A 14 -9.02 -7.94 26.93
N LYS A 15 -9.81 -7.24 27.73
CA LYS A 15 -9.62 -5.78 27.91
C LYS A 15 -8.28 -5.45 28.55
N LYS A 16 -7.85 -6.26 29.54
CA LYS A 16 -6.55 -6.09 30.21
C LYS A 16 -5.40 -6.36 29.24
N GLU A 17 -5.49 -7.43 28.47
CA GLU A 17 -4.51 -7.78 27.45
C GLU A 17 -4.40 -6.70 26.36
N ASN A 18 -5.52 -6.26 25.79
CA ASN A 18 -5.54 -5.17 24.81
C ASN A 18 -4.98 -3.85 25.35
N ARG A 19 -5.19 -3.56 26.64
CA ARG A 19 -4.60 -2.38 27.30
C ARG A 19 -3.09 -2.52 27.43
N LEU A 20 -2.61 -3.71 27.78
CA LEU A 20 -1.17 -4.03 27.89
C LEU A 20 -0.50 -3.92 26.52
N ILE A 21 -1.12 -4.48 25.47
CA ILE A 21 -0.62 -4.36 24.08
C ILE A 21 -0.52 -2.89 23.67
N ARG A 22 -1.55 -2.09 23.89
CA ARG A 22 -1.51 -0.64 23.60
C ARG A 22 -0.44 0.09 24.39
N PHE A 23 -0.24 -0.28 25.64
CA PHE A 23 0.82 0.30 26.47
C PHE A 23 2.21 0.01 25.86
N TYR A 24 2.47 -1.24 25.43
CA TYR A 24 3.74 -1.58 24.79
C TYR A 24 3.92 -0.87 23.44
N GLN A 25 2.85 -0.73 22.65
CA GLN A 25 2.91 0.02 21.39
C GLN A 25 3.31 1.48 21.61
N ILE A 26 2.68 2.14 22.60
CA ILE A 26 3.01 3.52 22.96
C ILE A 26 4.43 3.61 23.54
N LEU A 27 4.81 2.66 24.37
CA LEU A 27 6.15 2.62 24.97
C LEU A 27 7.24 2.49 23.89
N ILE A 28 7.08 1.59 22.93
CA ILE A 28 7.99 1.44 21.79
C ILE A 28 8.11 2.75 21.01
N PHE A 29 6.99 3.41 20.75
CA PHE A 29 6.98 4.70 20.05
C PHE A 29 7.74 5.78 20.83
N ILE A 30 7.47 5.90 22.12
CA ILE A 30 8.16 6.87 22.99
C ILE A 30 9.66 6.56 23.08
N VAL A 31 10.03 5.30 23.30
CA VAL A 31 11.43 4.88 23.40
C VAL A 31 12.17 5.16 22.09
N PHE A 32 11.54 4.87 20.94
CA PHE A 32 12.14 5.14 19.63
C PHE A 32 12.43 6.63 19.42
N PHE A 33 11.45 7.50 19.61
CA PHE A 33 11.66 8.94 19.40
C PHE A 33 12.56 9.58 20.45
N SER A 34 12.48 9.12 21.70
CA SER A 34 13.36 9.61 22.79
C SER A 34 14.81 9.18 22.58
N SER A 35 15.04 7.92 22.16
CA SER A 35 16.38 7.44 21.86
C SER A 35 16.96 8.16 20.65
N TRP A 36 16.17 8.40 19.58
CA TRP A 36 16.63 9.16 18.42
C TRP A 36 17.02 10.59 18.81
N GLU A 37 16.19 11.29 19.58
CA GLU A 37 16.50 12.64 20.07
C GLU A 37 17.78 12.65 20.93
N LEU A 38 17.90 11.69 21.86
CA LEU A 38 19.07 11.59 22.76
C LEU A 38 20.35 11.31 21.98
N LEU A 39 20.34 10.32 21.10
CA LEU A 39 21.51 9.94 20.29
C LEU A 39 21.96 11.07 19.35
N SER A 40 21.02 11.84 18.82
CA SER A 40 21.33 13.03 18.01
C SER A 40 21.92 14.17 18.86
N ARG A 41 21.38 14.42 20.06
CA ARG A 41 21.90 15.48 20.97
C ARG A 41 23.25 15.16 21.57
N THR A 42 23.52 13.87 21.81
CA THR A 42 24.82 13.41 22.36
C THR A 42 25.85 13.18 21.26
N GLU A 43 25.51 13.49 19.98
CA GLU A 43 26.39 13.31 18.83
C GLU A 43 26.90 11.89 18.61
N VAL A 44 26.22 10.90 19.22
CA VAL A 44 26.48 9.47 18.95
C VAL A 44 26.11 9.12 17.51
N ILE A 45 25.05 9.74 16.99
CA ILE A 45 24.72 9.78 15.57
C ILE A 45 24.92 11.20 15.04
N ASP A 46 25.42 11.33 13.81
CA ASP A 46 25.66 12.63 13.20
C ASP A 46 24.35 13.43 13.06
N PRO A 47 24.19 14.58 13.76
CA PRO A 47 22.98 15.39 13.72
C PRO A 47 22.71 16.05 12.35
N LEU A 48 23.69 16.12 11.45
CA LEU A 48 23.52 16.62 10.09
C LEU A 48 22.82 15.58 9.22
N ILE A 49 23.22 14.29 9.37
CA ILE A 49 22.69 13.20 8.54
C ILE A 49 21.37 12.66 9.11
N PHE A 50 21.34 12.38 10.41
CA PHE A 50 20.18 11.75 11.02
C PHE A 50 19.14 12.74 11.58
N SER A 51 19.47 14.05 11.61
CA SER A 51 18.60 15.08 12.18
C SER A 51 18.17 14.75 13.62
N SER A 52 17.06 15.32 14.09
CA SER A 52 16.42 14.96 15.35
C SER A 52 14.91 15.21 15.28
N PRO A 53 14.10 14.51 16.08
CA PRO A 53 12.67 14.76 16.18
C PRO A 53 12.31 16.23 16.38
N THR A 54 13.04 16.93 17.25
CA THR A 54 12.80 18.36 17.50
C THR A 54 13.04 19.21 16.24
N LYS A 55 14.13 18.98 15.51
CA LYS A 55 14.43 19.71 14.25
C LYS A 55 13.39 19.42 13.18
N VAL A 56 13.00 18.16 13.03
CA VAL A 56 11.94 17.76 12.08
C VAL A 56 10.61 18.42 12.42
N TRP A 57 10.24 18.50 13.71
CA TRP A 57 9.03 19.17 14.15
C TRP A 57 9.03 20.67 13.84
N HIS A 58 10.14 21.36 14.11
CA HIS A 58 10.27 22.78 13.77
C HIS A 58 10.14 23.02 12.25
N LEU A 59 10.81 22.19 11.44
CA LEU A 59 10.70 22.28 9.98
C LEU A 59 9.28 21.96 9.49
N PHE A 60 8.58 20.99 10.13
CA PHE A 60 7.18 20.69 9.84
C PHE A 60 6.29 21.91 10.01
N ILE A 61 6.35 22.60 11.16
CA ILE A 61 5.55 23.78 11.43
C ILE A 61 5.87 24.89 10.42
N GLN A 62 7.15 25.12 10.11
CA GLN A 62 7.57 26.11 9.13
C GLN A 62 7.00 25.80 7.74
N LYS A 63 7.17 24.57 7.27
CA LYS A 63 6.73 24.13 5.93
C LYS A 63 5.22 23.98 5.79
N LEU A 64 4.51 23.79 6.91
CA LEU A 64 3.07 23.86 6.94
C LEU A 64 2.57 25.30 6.84
N GLY A 65 3.23 26.22 7.55
CA GLY A 65 2.88 27.66 7.55
C GLY A 65 3.11 28.35 6.21
N ASP A 66 4.15 27.97 5.46
CA ASP A 66 4.43 28.51 4.12
C ASP A 66 3.63 27.83 2.99
N GLY A 67 2.82 26.80 3.31
CA GLY A 67 2.00 26.04 2.36
C GLY A 67 2.77 25.07 1.46
N THR A 68 4.10 25.04 1.53
CA THR A 68 4.96 24.17 0.71
C THR A 68 4.62 22.69 0.94
N LEU A 69 4.51 22.29 2.23
CA LEU A 69 4.23 20.91 2.60
C LEU A 69 2.88 20.43 2.08
N LEU A 70 1.85 21.27 2.15
CA LEU A 70 0.51 20.95 1.64
C LEU A 70 0.50 20.73 0.13
N SER A 71 1.21 21.59 -0.60
CA SER A 71 1.33 21.47 -2.06
C SER A 71 1.99 20.15 -2.47
N HIS A 72 3.15 19.82 -1.88
CA HIS A 72 3.88 18.59 -2.20
C HIS A 72 3.11 17.33 -1.75
N SER A 73 2.53 17.35 -0.55
CA SER A 73 1.72 16.25 -0.04
C SER A 73 0.48 15.97 -0.88
N GLY A 74 -0.19 17.03 -1.34
CA GLY A 74 -1.37 16.90 -2.21
C GLY A 74 -1.05 16.26 -3.55
N VAL A 75 0.09 16.60 -4.15
CA VAL A 75 0.57 16.00 -5.40
C VAL A 75 0.81 14.51 -5.22
N THR A 76 1.64 14.12 -4.24
CA THR A 76 1.94 12.69 -3.98
C THR A 76 0.70 11.88 -3.64
N LEU A 77 -0.20 12.42 -2.82
CA LEU A 77 -1.47 11.74 -2.50
C LEU A 77 -2.33 11.52 -3.74
N PHE A 78 -2.47 12.53 -4.59
CA PHE A 78 -3.23 12.43 -5.81
C PHE A 78 -2.67 11.35 -6.75
N GLU A 79 -1.35 11.37 -6.99
CA GLU A 79 -0.65 10.38 -7.82
C GLU A 79 -0.78 8.97 -7.24
N THR A 80 -0.62 8.82 -5.92
CA THR A 80 -0.71 7.52 -5.23
C THR A 80 -2.13 6.95 -5.29
N VAL A 81 -3.14 7.77 -5.03
CA VAL A 81 -4.55 7.32 -5.09
C VAL A 81 -4.93 6.92 -6.51
N LEU A 82 -4.53 7.69 -7.52
CA LEU A 82 -4.78 7.31 -8.91
C LEU A 82 -4.02 6.04 -9.31
N GLY A 83 -2.74 5.94 -8.99
CA GLY A 83 -1.94 4.74 -9.25
C GLY A 83 -2.53 3.50 -8.58
N PHE A 84 -2.98 3.63 -7.33
CA PHE A 84 -3.66 2.59 -6.58
C PHE A 84 -4.98 2.14 -7.24
N ILE A 85 -5.85 3.08 -7.62
CA ILE A 85 -7.14 2.76 -8.25
C ILE A 85 -6.92 2.09 -9.61
N ILE A 86 -6.08 2.69 -10.45
CA ILE A 86 -5.76 2.15 -11.78
C ILE A 86 -5.13 0.77 -11.65
N GLY A 87 -4.14 0.63 -10.77
CA GLY A 87 -3.43 -0.62 -10.54
C GLY A 87 -4.35 -1.76 -10.09
N THR A 88 -5.20 -1.49 -9.13
CA THR A 88 -6.16 -2.49 -8.61
C THR A 88 -7.21 -2.85 -9.65
N LEU A 89 -7.80 -1.86 -10.32
CA LEU A 89 -8.86 -2.08 -11.30
C LEU A 89 -8.34 -2.89 -12.49
N PHE A 90 -7.26 -2.44 -13.12
CA PHE A 90 -6.69 -3.13 -14.28
C PHE A 90 -6.13 -4.51 -13.92
N GLY A 91 -5.52 -4.65 -12.75
CA GLY A 91 -5.03 -5.96 -12.27
C GLY A 91 -6.18 -6.96 -12.09
N THR A 92 -7.30 -6.53 -11.50
CA THR A 92 -8.49 -7.38 -11.34
C THR A 92 -9.14 -7.72 -12.68
N ILE A 93 -9.19 -6.78 -13.63
CA ILE A 93 -9.69 -7.02 -14.99
C ILE A 93 -8.80 -8.06 -15.69
N LEU A 94 -7.48 -7.91 -15.65
CA LEU A 94 -6.55 -8.87 -16.24
C LEU A 94 -6.67 -10.25 -15.61
N ALA A 95 -6.79 -10.35 -14.27
CA ALA A 95 -7.07 -11.61 -13.58
C ALA A 95 -8.35 -12.28 -14.09
N SER A 96 -9.41 -11.49 -14.30
CA SER A 96 -10.68 -11.98 -14.82
C SER A 96 -10.54 -12.49 -16.27
N LEU A 97 -9.80 -11.80 -17.11
CA LEU A 97 -9.51 -12.24 -18.49
C LEU A 97 -8.71 -13.55 -18.52
N LEU A 98 -7.74 -13.71 -17.62
CA LEU A 98 -6.97 -14.95 -17.47
C LEU A 98 -7.86 -16.12 -17.04
N TRP A 99 -8.78 -15.90 -16.11
CA TRP A 99 -9.74 -16.92 -15.72
C TRP A 99 -10.69 -17.27 -16.87
N TRP A 100 -11.09 -16.28 -17.68
CA TRP A 100 -11.98 -16.50 -18.81
C TRP A 100 -11.35 -17.33 -19.93
N SER A 101 -10.04 -17.24 -20.12
CA SER A 101 -9.34 -17.95 -21.20
C SER A 101 -8.19 -18.81 -20.68
N PRO A 102 -8.39 -20.14 -20.52
CA PRO A 102 -7.33 -21.05 -20.12
C PRO A 102 -6.12 -21.06 -21.07
N ARG A 103 -6.36 -20.76 -22.36
CA ARG A 103 -5.26 -20.61 -23.32
C ARG A 103 -4.42 -19.39 -23.02
N LEU A 104 -5.07 -18.24 -22.80
CA LEU A 104 -4.41 -16.99 -22.45
C LEU A 104 -3.61 -17.15 -21.15
N SER A 105 -4.23 -17.75 -20.12
CA SER A 105 -3.58 -18.03 -18.86
C SER A 105 -2.29 -18.84 -19.03
N LYS A 106 -2.36 -20.01 -19.69
CA LYS A 106 -1.19 -20.85 -19.93
C LYS A 106 -0.10 -20.16 -20.75
N THR A 107 -0.49 -19.28 -21.67
CA THR A 107 0.45 -18.52 -22.49
C THR A 107 1.14 -17.42 -21.69
N LEU A 108 0.42 -16.72 -20.81
CA LEU A 108 0.94 -15.59 -20.04
C LEU A 108 1.60 -15.99 -18.72
N ASP A 109 1.37 -17.21 -18.23
CA ASP A 109 1.90 -17.69 -16.95
C ASP A 109 3.44 -17.48 -16.82
N PRO A 110 4.30 -17.91 -17.77
CA PRO A 110 5.73 -17.67 -17.66
C PRO A 110 6.09 -16.18 -17.65
N TYR A 111 5.34 -15.34 -18.37
CA TYR A 111 5.59 -13.89 -18.38
C TYR A 111 5.19 -13.23 -17.05
N LEU A 112 4.10 -13.68 -16.44
CA LEU A 112 3.69 -13.19 -15.11
C LEU A 112 4.74 -13.56 -14.05
N VAL A 113 5.32 -14.76 -14.12
CA VAL A 113 6.41 -15.17 -13.23
C VAL A 113 7.63 -14.27 -13.42
N ILE A 114 8.04 -14.01 -14.66
CA ILE A 114 9.17 -13.11 -14.96
C ILE A 114 8.89 -11.70 -14.44
N LEU A 115 7.72 -11.12 -14.75
CA LEU A 115 7.33 -9.78 -14.30
C LEU A 115 7.27 -9.67 -12.78
N ASN A 116 6.89 -10.76 -12.11
CA ASN A 116 6.89 -10.78 -10.65
C ASN A 116 8.30 -10.82 -10.06
N ALA A 117 9.20 -11.57 -10.68
CA ALA A 117 10.59 -11.71 -10.24
C ALA A 117 11.44 -10.46 -10.54
N MET A 118 11.09 -9.67 -11.55
CA MET A 118 11.83 -8.46 -11.90
C MET A 118 11.76 -7.39 -10.82
N PRO A 119 12.86 -6.64 -10.58
CA PRO A 119 12.82 -5.42 -9.77
C PRO A 119 11.97 -4.37 -10.49
N LYS A 120 10.72 -4.24 -10.06
CA LYS A 120 9.72 -3.40 -10.74
C LYS A 120 10.12 -1.92 -10.82
N VAL A 121 10.92 -1.47 -9.85
CA VAL A 121 11.52 -0.12 -9.84
C VAL A 121 12.43 0.12 -11.04
N ALA A 122 13.10 -0.91 -11.55
CA ALA A 122 13.95 -0.81 -12.73
C ALA A 122 13.19 -0.52 -14.04
N LEU A 123 11.86 -0.66 -14.05
CA LEU A 123 11.00 -0.27 -15.16
C LEU A 123 10.82 1.25 -15.28
N GLY A 124 11.18 2.01 -14.23
CA GLY A 124 10.98 3.46 -14.17
C GLY A 124 11.48 4.22 -15.40
N PRO A 125 12.75 4.09 -15.81
CA PRO A 125 13.26 4.78 -16.98
C PRO A 125 12.49 4.46 -18.28
N ILE A 126 12.07 3.21 -18.47
CA ILE A 126 11.29 2.80 -19.64
C ILE A 126 9.91 3.46 -19.63
N ILE A 127 9.26 3.50 -18.46
CA ILE A 127 7.94 4.15 -18.28
C ILE A 127 8.04 5.64 -18.57
N ILE A 128 9.11 6.29 -18.11
CA ILE A 128 9.36 7.72 -18.35
C ILE A 128 9.55 8.00 -19.85
N VAL A 129 10.30 7.16 -20.56
CA VAL A 129 10.48 7.29 -22.01
C VAL A 129 9.15 7.10 -22.74
N ALA A 130 8.32 6.15 -22.30
CA ALA A 130 7.06 5.84 -22.94
C ALA A 130 5.96 6.91 -22.74
N PHE A 131 5.86 7.49 -21.53
CA PHE A 131 4.77 8.41 -21.15
C PHE A 131 5.24 9.87 -21.03
N GLY A 132 6.54 10.13 -21.16
CA GLY A 132 7.16 11.43 -20.89
C GLY A 132 7.36 11.68 -19.39
N PRO A 133 8.13 12.72 -19.02
CA PRO A 133 8.32 13.12 -17.63
C PRO A 133 7.05 13.76 -17.05
N GLY A 134 6.79 13.52 -15.75
CA GLY A 134 5.69 14.14 -15.02
C GLY A 134 4.59 13.18 -14.59
N PHE A 135 3.39 13.70 -14.33
CA PHE A 135 2.25 12.95 -13.77
C PHE A 135 1.96 11.59 -14.45
N PRO A 136 1.88 11.49 -15.79
CA PRO A 136 1.51 10.23 -16.42
C PRO A 136 2.49 9.09 -16.10
N SER A 137 3.79 9.36 -16.15
CA SER A 137 4.81 8.36 -15.85
C SER A 137 4.81 7.97 -14.37
N ILE A 138 4.66 8.92 -13.46
CA ILE A 138 4.66 8.69 -12.01
C ILE A 138 3.44 7.83 -11.61
N ILE A 139 2.24 8.21 -12.06
CA ILE A 139 1.01 7.44 -11.82
C ILE A 139 1.13 6.03 -12.43
N SER A 140 1.69 5.92 -13.64
CA SER A 140 1.91 4.64 -14.31
C SER A 140 2.87 3.73 -13.54
N MET A 141 3.90 4.29 -12.89
CA MET A 141 4.82 3.50 -12.05
C MET A 141 4.09 2.92 -10.84
N GLY A 142 3.29 3.72 -10.13
CA GLY A 142 2.45 3.23 -9.03
C GLY A 142 1.44 2.18 -9.48
N ALA A 143 0.82 2.39 -10.65
CA ALA A 143 -0.18 1.48 -11.21
C ALA A 143 0.44 0.15 -11.68
N ILE A 144 1.52 0.16 -12.46
CA ILE A 144 2.12 -1.05 -13.05
C ILE A 144 2.58 -2.03 -11.98
N ILE A 145 3.20 -1.53 -10.90
CA ILE A 145 3.61 -2.37 -9.77
C ILE A 145 2.40 -3.07 -9.15
N SER A 146 1.31 -2.34 -8.95
CA SER A 146 0.07 -2.86 -8.38
C SER A 146 -0.67 -3.79 -9.35
N ILE A 147 -0.69 -3.51 -10.66
CA ILE A 147 -1.32 -4.36 -11.69
C ILE A 147 -0.75 -5.78 -11.64
N ILE A 148 0.59 -5.90 -11.63
CA ILE A 148 1.26 -7.19 -11.67
C ILE A 148 0.87 -8.05 -10.47
N ILE A 149 0.97 -7.50 -9.27
CA ILE A 149 0.66 -8.24 -8.03
C ILE A 149 -0.84 -8.56 -7.94
N THR A 150 -1.69 -7.58 -8.23
CA THR A 150 -3.15 -7.79 -8.22
C THR A 150 -3.57 -8.88 -9.18
N THR A 151 -3.01 -8.87 -10.41
CA THR A 151 -3.32 -9.90 -11.42
C THR A 151 -2.98 -11.28 -10.90
N ILE A 152 -1.81 -11.47 -10.32
CA ILE A 152 -1.37 -12.77 -9.82
C ILE A 152 -2.23 -13.22 -8.64
N VAL A 153 -2.41 -12.38 -7.62
CA VAL A 153 -3.13 -12.73 -6.39
C VAL A 153 -4.61 -13.02 -6.68
N VAL A 154 -5.27 -12.15 -7.44
CA VAL A 154 -6.70 -12.30 -7.76
C VAL A 154 -6.93 -13.50 -8.69
N TYR A 155 -6.04 -13.70 -9.68
CA TYR A 155 -6.13 -14.87 -10.56
C TYR A 155 -5.93 -16.19 -9.79
N THR A 156 -4.99 -16.22 -8.84
CA THR A 156 -4.79 -17.38 -7.96
C THR A 156 -6.05 -17.64 -7.13
N ALA A 157 -6.64 -16.60 -6.53
CA ALA A 157 -7.89 -16.72 -5.77
C ALA A 157 -9.04 -17.28 -6.64
N PHE A 158 -9.18 -16.86 -7.90
CA PHE A 158 -10.17 -17.42 -8.81
C PHE A 158 -9.96 -18.89 -9.10
N ARG A 159 -8.71 -19.37 -9.10
CA ARG A 159 -8.39 -20.81 -9.32
C ARG A 159 -8.57 -21.67 -8.08
N GLU A 160 -8.46 -21.08 -6.90
CA GLU A 160 -8.59 -21.78 -5.61
C GLU A 160 -10.05 -21.97 -5.16
N VAL A 161 -11.01 -21.35 -5.85
CA VAL A 161 -12.44 -21.58 -5.57
C VAL A 161 -12.78 -23.05 -5.76
N ASP A 162 -13.46 -23.66 -4.78
CA ASP A 162 -13.81 -25.06 -4.78
C ASP A 162 -14.54 -25.45 -6.08
N PRO A 163 -13.98 -26.40 -6.86
CA PRO A 163 -14.58 -26.85 -8.12
C PRO A 163 -16.01 -27.39 -7.98
N ASN A 164 -16.42 -27.77 -6.78
CA ASN A 164 -17.76 -28.27 -6.53
C ASN A 164 -18.84 -27.19 -6.75
N TYR A 165 -18.55 -25.93 -6.45
CA TYR A 165 -19.46 -24.82 -6.78
C TYR A 165 -19.73 -24.74 -8.29
N LEU A 166 -18.68 -24.90 -9.08
CA LEU A 166 -18.82 -24.87 -10.55
C LEU A 166 -19.61 -26.09 -11.06
N LYS A 167 -19.36 -27.29 -10.51
CA LYS A 167 -20.09 -28.50 -10.88
C LYS A 167 -21.59 -28.36 -10.58
N VAL A 168 -21.94 -27.87 -9.38
CA VAL A 168 -23.35 -27.65 -9.00
C VAL A 168 -24.01 -26.68 -9.96
N LEU A 169 -23.40 -25.54 -10.27
CA LEU A 169 -23.96 -24.59 -11.20
C LEU A 169 -24.14 -25.17 -12.62
N GLN A 170 -23.21 -26.02 -13.06
CA GLN A 170 -23.29 -26.71 -14.35
C GLN A 170 -24.47 -27.70 -14.40
N THR A 171 -24.80 -28.37 -13.29
CA THR A 171 -25.98 -29.26 -13.25
C THR A 171 -27.29 -28.49 -13.42
N PHE A 172 -27.31 -27.22 -13.04
CA PHE A 172 -28.44 -26.30 -13.28
C PHE A 172 -28.38 -25.59 -14.65
N GLY A 173 -27.43 -25.96 -15.52
CA GLY A 173 -27.32 -25.38 -16.85
C GLY A 173 -26.71 -23.98 -16.87
N ALA A 174 -25.99 -23.56 -15.82
CA ALA A 174 -25.41 -22.24 -15.75
C ALA A 174 -24.33 -22.05 -16.83
N THR A 175 -24.38 -20.90 -17.49
CA THR A 175 -23.35 -20.45 -18.42
C THR A 175 -22.07 -20.09 -17.69
N ARG A 176 -20.94 -20.01 -18.41
CA ARG A 176 -19.65 -19.61 -17.83
C ARG A 176 -19.70 -18.22 -17.16
N THR A 177 -20.46 -17.30 -17.73
CA THR A 177 -20.68 -15.96 -17.16
C THR A 177 -21.42 -16.01 -15.83
N GLN A 178 -22.47 -16.84 -15.76
CA GLN A 178 -23.21 -17.08 -14.52
C GLN A 178 -22.32 -17.75 -13.46
N ALA A 179 -21.53 -18.75 -13.84
CA ALA A 179 -20.59 -19.41 -12.95
C ALA A 179 -19.54 -18.42 -12.39
N PHE A 180 -19.02 -17.50 -13.21
CA PHE A 180 -18.10 -16.47 -12.77
C PHE A 180 -18.77 -15.51 -11.77
N ARG A 181 -19.94 -14.98 -12.13
CA ARG A 181 -20.64 -13.95 -11.34
C ARG A 181 -21.19 -14.48 -10.03
N GLU A 182 -21.73 -15.70 -10.03
CA GLU A 182 -22.46 -16.27 -8.88
C GLU A 182 -21.59 -17.13 -7.97
N ALA A 183 -20.42 -17.62 -8.44
CA ALA A 183 -19.52 -18.44 -7.64
C ALA A 183 -18.11 -17.85 -7.52
N ILE A 184 -17.41 -17.66 -8.64
CA ILE A 184 -15.99 -17.32 -8.61
C ILE A 184 -15.75 -15.92 -8.02
N LEU A 185 -16.43 -14.92 -8.53
CA LEU A 185 -16.26 -13.54 -8.09
C LEU A 185 -16.65 -13.34 -6.62
N PRO A 186 -17.82 -13.82 -6.15
CA PRO A 186 -18.20 -13.71 -4.74
C PRO A 186 -17.27 -14.48 -3.80
N ALA A 187 -16.87 -15.71 -4.15
CA ALA A 187 -15.96 -16.50 -3.33
C ALA A 187 -14.55 -15.87 -3.21
N SER A 188 -14.10 -15.17 -4.24
CA SER A 188 -12.78 -14.50 -4.27
C SER A 188 -12.83 -13.06 -3.79
N PHE A 189 -14.00 -12.50 -3.53
CA PHE A 189 -14.18 -11.12 -3.12
C PHE A 189 -13.37 -10.75 -1.86
N PRO A 190 -13.32 -11.58 -0.80
CA PRO A 190 -12.47 -11.31 0.36
C PRO A 190 -11.00 -11.14 -0.02
N THR A 191 -10.48 -11.99 -0.91
CA THR A 191 -9.08 -11.90 -1.38
C THR A 191 -8.86 -10.65 -2.22
N ILE A 192 -9.80 -10.25 -3.08
CA ILE A 192 -9.72 -9.01 -3.85
C ILE A 192 -9.62 -7.82 -2.90
N ILE A 193 -10.48 -7.75 -1.89
CA ILE A 193 -10.48 -6.66 -0.92
C ILE A 193 -9.21 -6.66 -0.07
N SER A 194 -8.72 -7.82 0.40
CA SER A 194 -7.47 -7.87 1.16
C SER A 194 -6.25 -7.48 0.33
N THR A 195 -6.27 -7.71 -0.99
CA THR A 195 -5.21 -7.27 -1.91
C THR A 195 -5.12 -5.74 -1.99
N LEU A 196 -6.19 -5.00 -1.72
CA LEU A 196 -6.15 -3.54 -1.64
C LEU A 196 -5.13 -3.05 -0.62
N LYS A 197 -4.99 -3.71 0.53
CA LYS A 197 -3.99 -3.33 1.56
C LYS A 197 -2.56 -3.44 1.05
N VAL A 198 -2.28 -4.49 0.30
CA VAL A 198 -0.96 -4.69 -0.33
C VAL A 198 -0.72 -3.61 -1.38
N ASN A 199 -1.72 -3.29 -2.18
CA ASN A 199 -1.63 -2.29 -3.23
C ASN A 199 -1.40 -0.87 -2.70
N VAL A 200 -1.88 -0.54 -1.50
CA VAL A 200 -1.53 0.74 -0.85
C VAL A 200 -0.01 0.89 -0.80
N GLY A 201 0.69 -0.07 -0.20
CA GLY A 201 2.15 0.00 -0.08
C GLY A 201 2.86 0.01 -1.43
N LEU A 202 2.41 -0.81 -2.37
CA LEU A 202 3.00 -0.90 -3.71
C LEU A 202 2.85 0.39 -4.51
N SER A 203 1.68 1.04 -4.44
CA SER A 203 1.45 2.32 -5.11
C SER A 203 2.32 3.42 -4.53
N TRP A 204 2.47 3.49 -3.20
CA TRP A 204 3.40 4.42 -2.56
C TRP A 204 4.83 4.22 -3.05
N VAL A 205 5.33 2.98 -3.07
CA VAL A 205 6.68 2.69 -3.58
C VAL A 205 6.84 3.15 -5.02
N GLY A 206 5.88 2.83 -5.90
CA GLY A 206 5.94 3.20 -7.31
C GLY A 206 5.94 4.71 -7.53
N VAL A 207 5.05 5.44 -6.86
CA VAL A 207 4.93 6.89 -6.98
C VAL A 207 6.17 7.59 -6.42
N ILE A 208 6.64 7.24 -5.22
CA ILE A 208 7.83 7.85 -4.65
C ILE A 208 9.05 7.67 -5.54
N VAL A 209 9.24 6.47 -6.11
CA VAL A 209 10.32 6.23 -7.06
C VAL A 209 10.13 7.06 -8.34
N GLY A 210 8.91 7.18 -8.84
CA GLY A 210 8.59 8.03 -9.98
C GLY A 210 8.92 9.49 -9.71
N GLU A 211 8.53 9.99 -8.55
CA GLU A 211 8.86 11.35 -8.13
C GLU A 211 10.37 11.58 -7.98
N PHE A 212 11.13 10.58 -7.51
CA PHE A 212 12.59 10.65 -7.44
C PHE A 212 13.24 10.87 -8.82
N LEU A 213 12.67 10.27 -9.84
CA LEU A 213 13.28 10.24 -11.17
C LEU A 213 12.94 11.46 -12.01
N VAL A 214 11.70 11.97 -11.93
CA VAL A 214 11.23 12.97 -12.93
C VAL A 214 10.33 14.07 -12.37
N SER A 215 10.06 14.13 -11.07
CA SER A 215 9.16 15.14 -10.54
C SER A 215 9.88 16.43 -10.18
N ALA A 216 9.14 17.57 -10.31
CA ALA A 216 9.50 18.86 -9.74
C ALA A 216 8.65 19.21 -8.49
N LYS A 217 7.73 18.32 -8.10
CA LYS A 217 6.84 18.45 -6.94
C LYS A 217 6.56 17.06 -6.33
N GLY A 218 6.14 17.03 -5.09
CA GLY A 218 5.82 15.81 -4.38
C GLY A 218 6.75 15.56 -3.19
N LEU A 219 6.39 14.60 -2.34
CA LEU A 219 7.18 14.23 -1.16
C LEU A 219 8.47 13.50 -1.56
N GLY A 220 8.42 12.68 -2.62
CA GLY A 220 9.58 12.03 -3.18
C GLY A 220 10.56 13.05 -3.77
N TYR A 221 10.06 14.08 -4.46
CA TYR A 221 10.88 15.20 -4.89
C TYR A 221 11.57 15.90 -3.70
N LEU A 222 10.85 16.15 -2.59
CA LEU A 222 11.45 16.76 -1.39
C LEU A 222 12.58 15.93 -0.82
N ILE A 223 12.49 14.59 -0.89
CA ILE A 223 13.58 13.70 -0.46
C ILE A 223 14.81 13.92 -1.34
N ILE A 224 14.68 13.82 -2.66
CA ILE A 224 15.81 13.99 -3.58
C ILE A 224 16.40 15.40 -3.48
N TYR A 225 15.56 16.42 -3.44
CA TYR A 225 16.00 17.79 -3.23
C TYR A 225 16.75 17.96 -1.90
N GLY A 226 16.24 17.37 -0.81
CA GLY A 226 16.90 17.39 0.49
C GLY A 226 18.29 16.75 0.46
N PHE A 227 18.47 15.63 -0.26
CA PHE A 227 19.79 15.03 -0.50
C PHE A 227 20.71 15.97 -1.30
N GLN A 228 20.22 16.58 -2.38
CA GLN A 228 21.00 17.46 -3.25
C GLN A 228 21.54 18.71 -2.51
N VAL A 229 20.76 19.26 -1.58
CA VAL A 229 21.13 20.45 -0.80
C VAL A 229 21.66 20.11 0.59
N PHE A 230 21.94 18.83 0.88
CA PHE A 230 22.41 18.35 2.19
C PHE A 230 21.49 18.71 3.36
N ASN A 231 20.18 18.88 3.09
CA ASN A 231 19.16 19.12 4.12
C ASN A 231 18.47 17.82 4.52
N PHE A 232 19.14 17.02 5.31
CA PHE A 232 18.61 15.72 5.77
C PHE A 232 17.41 15.85 6.72
N THR A 233 17.25 17.01 7.38
CA THR A 233 16.02 17.29 8.15
C THR A 233 14.79 17.29 7.25
N LEU A 234 14.90 17.85 6.03
CA LEU A 234 13.83 17.85 5.02
C LEU A 234 13.54 16.42 4.53
N VAL A 235 14.60 15.63 4.33
CA VAL A 235 14.46 14.20 3.97
C VAL A 235 13.67 13.43 5.04
N MET A 236 14.07 13.57 6.31
CA MET A 236 13.38 12.91 7.43
C MET A 236 11.94 13.39 7.58
N LEU A 237 11.69 14.68 7.40
CA LEU A 237 10.33 15.23 7.40
C LEU A 237 9.48 14.59 6.30
N ALA A 238 9.96 14.55 5.06
CA ALA A 238 9.21 13.97 3.94
C ALA A 238 8.93 12.47 4.18
N LEU A 239 9.91 11.69 4.65
CA LEU A 239 9.72 10.28 5.02
C LEU A 239 8.67 10.09 6.11
N MET A 240 8.66 10.93 7.16
CA MET A 240 7.64 10.86 8.21
C MET A 240 6.24 11.17 7.69
N ILE A 241 6.11 12.18 6.84
CA ILE A 241 4.81 12.52 6.21
C ILE A 241 4.31 11.37 5.32
N ILE A 242 5.18 10.77 4.52
CA ILE A 242 4.86 9.57 3.72
C ILE A 242 4.35 8.45 4.63
N ALA A 243 5.05 8.15 5.72
CA ALA A 243 4.66 7.10 6.65
C ALA A 243 3.28 7.37 7.29
N VAL A 244 2.98 8.62 7.64
CA VAL A 244 1.67 9.03 8.17
C VAL A 244 0.57 8.82 7.11
N PHE A 245 0.75 9.33 5.90
CA PHE A 245 -0.25 9.20 4.85
C PHE A 245 -0.45 7.75 4.38
N ALA A 246 0.64 6.98 4.27
CA ALA A 246 0.55 5.55 3.96
C ALA A 246 -0.24 4.79 5.04
N THR A 247 -0.01 5.11 6.32
CA THR A 247 -0.76 4.54 7.45
C THR A 247 -2.24 4.92 7.40
N ILE A 248 -2.56 6.18 7.14
CA ILE A 248 -3.95 6.65 7.01
C ILE A 248 -4.63 5.92 5.84
N MET A 249 -3.99 5.87 4.68
CA MET A 249 -4.55 5.19 3.50
C MET A 249 -4.77 3.70 3.77
N TYR A 250 -3.81 3.03 4.45
CA TYR A 250 -3.96 1.63 4.86
C TYR A 250 -5.15 1.42 5.80
N GLN A 251 -5.29 2.28 6.81
CA GLN A 251 -6.41 2.21 7.76
C GLN A 251 -7.76 2.45 7.08
N LEU A 252 -7.84 3.38 6.12
CA LEU A 252 -9.06 3.60 5.34
C LEU A 252 -9.45 2.36 4.54
N VAL A 253 -8.48 1.69 3.92
CA VAL A 253 -8.71 0.43 3.19
C VAL A 253 -9.12 -0.69 4.16
N GLU A 254 -8.49 -0.78 5.33
CA GLU A 254 -8.87 -1.76 6.36
C GLU A 254 -10.30 -1.55 6.87
N LEU A 255 -10.71 -0.30 7.05
CA LEU A 255 -12.10 0.03 7.42
C LEU A 255 -13.09 -0.36 6.32
N LEU A 256 -12.74 -0.16 5.05
CA LEU A 256 -13.53 -0.61 3.91
C LEU A 256 -13.65 -2.14 3.91
N GLU A 257 -12.55 -2.86 4.11
CA GLU A 257 -12.53 -4.32 4.19
C GLU A 257 -13.48 -4.83 5.27
N ARG A 258 -13.34 -4.34 6.52
CA ARG A 258 -14.21 -4.74 7.64
C ARG A 258 -15.70 -4.44 7.40
N LYS A 259 -16.00 -3.46 6.57
CA LYS A 259 -17.40 -3.09 6.22
C LYS A 259 -17.96 -3.99 5.11
N LEU A 260 -17.12 -4.40 4.17
CA LEU A 260 -17.50 -5.18 2.99
C LEU A 260 -17.47 -6.68 3.25
N ILE A 261 -16.52 -7.14 4.06
CA ILE A 261 -16.41 -8.52 4.51
C ILE A 261 -17.02 -8.57 5.92
N LYS A 262 -18.33 -8.78 5.98
CA LYS A 262 -19.01 -9.12 7.24
C LYS A 262 -18.73 -10.59 7.52
N ASP A 263 -18.06 -10.86 8.66
CA ASP A 263 -17.99 -12.19 9.25
C ASP A 263 -19.39 -12.72 9.60
#